data_e6bb314b0b08759c46adabcb847ffd7a
#
_entry.id   e6bb314b0b08759c46adabcb847ffd7a
#
_cell.length_a   1.000
_cell.length_b   1.000
_cell.length_c   1.000
_cell.angle_alpha   90.00
_cell.angle_beta   90.00
_cell.angle_gamma   90.00
#
_symmetry.space_group_name_H-M   'P 1'
#
loop_
_entity.id
_entity.type
_entity.pdbx_description
1 polymer ?
#
loop_
_entity_poly.entity_id
_entity_poly.type
_entity_poly.pdbx_seq_one_letter_code
_entity_poly.pdbx_strand_id
1 'polypeptide(L)'
;PLMTATGTFVINGAERVIVSQLVRSPGIYYGVGHDKLGKELYSATVIPNRGAWLEYETDSNDIYYVRVDRTRKVPVTVLIRALGVGTNQEIIDLFGEEPKIMATLSSNKDVSDSYQSGLLELYKKIRPGEPLAVESAESLINAMFFDPRRYDLAKVGRYKFNKKLALKNRI
;
A
#
# COMPACT_ATOMS: atom_id res chain seq x y z
N PRO A 1 -12.19 -20.40 -23.18
CA PRO A 1 -13.11 -21.50 -23.48
C PRO A 1 -14.57 -21.07 -23.49
N LEU A 2 -15.41 -21.74 -24.25
CA LEU A 2 -16.86 -21.51 -24.22
C LEU A 2 -17.50 -22.29 -23.08
N MET A 3 -18.52 -21.70 -22.47
CA MET A 3 -19.32 -22.36 -21.45
C MET A 3 -20.20 -23.43 -22.10
N THR A 4 -20.28 -24.62 -21.51
CA THR A 4 -21.18 -25.67 -21.95
C THR A 4 -22.63 -25.38 -21.56
N ALA A 5 -23.57 -26.12 -22.08
CA ALA A 5 -25.00 -25.98 -21.73
C ALA A 5 -25.30 -26.23 -20.25
N THR A 6 -24.43 -26.97 -19.54
CA THR A 6 -24.56 -27.30 -18.12
C THR A 6 -23.80 -26.30 -17.22
N GLY A 7 -23.23 -25.23 -17.76
CA GLY A 7 -22.50 -24.21 -16.99
C GLY A 7 -21.07 -24.61 -16.62
N THR A 8 -20.49 -25.55 -17.30
CA THR A 8 -19.10 -26.02 -17.11
C THR A 8 -18.17 -25.49 -18.20
N PHE A 9 -16.86 -25.61 -17.96
CA PHE A 9 -15.80 -25.36 -18.94
C PHE A 9 -14.94 -26.60 -19.10
N VAL A 10 -14.57 -26.91 -20.34
CA VAL A 10 -13.62 -28.01 -20.59
C VAL A 10 -12.20 -27.45 -20.61
N ILE A 11 -11.41 -27.81 -19.61
CA ILE A 11 -10.00 -27.42 -19.46
C ILE A 11 -9.14 -28.67 -19.42
N ASN A 12 -8.20 -28.77 -20.36
CA ASN A 12 -7.34 -29.96 -20.48
C ASN A 12 -8.10 -31.29 -20.53
N GLY A 13 -9.24 -31.30 -21.22
CA GLY A 13 -10.09 -32.50 -21.38
C GLY A 13 -11.00 -32.84 -20.17
N ALA A 14 -10.97 -32.06 -19.09
CA ALA A 14 -11.81 -32.24 -17.93
C ALA A 14 -12.88 -31.13 -17.82
N GLU A 15 -14.11 -31.49 -17.50
CA GLU A 15 -15.13 -30.52 -17.16
C GLU A 15 -14.84 -29.89 -15.80
N ARG A 16 -14.84 -28.56 -15.75
CA ARG A 16 -14.58 -27.78 -14.54
C ARG A 16 -15.66 -26.71 -14.35
N VAL A 17 -15.93 -26.41 -13.10
CA VAL A 17 -16.86 -25.35 -12.69
C VAL A 17 -16.09 -24.23 -12.02
N ILE A 18 -16.46 -22.99 -12.32
CA ILE A 18 -15.94 -21.83 -11.60
C ILE A 18 -16.75 -21.65 -10.32
N VAL A 19 -16.06 -21.72 -9.20
CA VAL A 19 -16.66 -21.51 -7.88
C VAL A 19 -16.55 -20.05 -7.50
N SER A 20 -17.66 -19.44 -7.11
CA SER A 20 -17.68 -18.07 -6.59
C SER A 20 -16.91 -17.98 -5.28
N GLN A 21 -16.02 -16.99 -5.18
CA GLN A 21 -15.26 -16.69 -3.97
C GLN A 21 -15.70 -15.36 -3.36
N LEU A 22 -15.89 -15.35 -2.04
CA LEU A 22 -16.04 -14.10 -1.30
C LEU A 22 -14.70 -13.40 -1.18
N VAL A 23 -14.66 -12.13 -1.57
CA VAL A 23 -13.49 -11.26 -1.42
C VAL A 23 -13.79 -10.18 -0.41
N ARG A 24 -12.74 -9.65 0.24
CA ARG A 24 -12.89 -8.49 1.10
C ARG A 24 -13.34 -7.28 0.30
N SER A 25 -14.33 -6.57 0.82
CA SER A 25 -14.78 -5.31 0.24
C SER A 25 -13.65 -4.28 0.23
N PRO A 26 -13.55 -3.43 -0.81
CA PRO A 26 -12.64 -2.29 -0.78
C PRO A 26 -12.86 -1.43 0.46
N GLY A 27 -11.78 -0.92 1.05
CA GLY A 27 -11.84 -0.11 2.26
C GLY A 27 -10.54 -0.14 3.04
N ILE A 28 -10.56 0.38 4.26
CA ILE A 28 -9.46 0.34 5.20
C ILE A 28 -9.83 -0.53 6.41
N TYR A 29 -8.92 -1.39 6.83
CA TYR A 29 -9.08 -2.36 7.92
C TYR A 29 -7.98 -2.15 8.94
N TYR A 30 -8.35 -2.00 10.20
CA TYR A 30 -7.42 -1.83 11.30
C TYR A 30 -7.26 -3.13 12.08
N GLY A 31 -6.06 -3.35 12.61
CA GLY A 31 -5.76 -4.47 13.49
C GLY A 31 -4.85 -4.04 14.63
N VAL A 32 -4.94 -4.78 15.73
CA VAL A 32 -4.05 -4.65 16.88
C VAL A 32 -3.45 -6.01 17.15
N GLY A 33 -2.12 -6.05 17.26
CA GLY A 33 -1.36 -7.21 17.69
C GLY A 33 -0.54 -6.87 18.92
N HIS A 34 0.21 -7.84 19.44
CA HIS A 34 1.12 -7.62 20.56
C HIS A 34 2.49 -8.20 20.21
N ASP A 35 3.54 -7.54 20.68
CA ASP A 35 4.88 -8.09 20.60
C ASP A 35 5.13 -9.14 21.72
N LYS A 36 6.34 -9.69 21.77
CA LYS A 36 6.72 -10.68 22.79
C LYS A 36 6.71 -10.14 24.23
N LEU A 37 6.74 -8.83 24.38
CA LEU A 37 6.73 -8.13 25.65
C LEU A 37 5.33 -7.60 26.04
N GLY A 38 4.32 -7.87 25.22
CA GLY A 38 2.95 -7.41 25.43
C GLY A 38 2.66 -5.98 24.97
N LYS A 39 3.61 -5.31 24.28
CA LYS A 39 3.38 -3.98 23.71
C LYS A 39 2.41 -4.07 22.54
N GLU A 40 1.41 -3.21 22.50
CA GLU A 40 0.46 -3.12 21.39
C GLU A 40 1.15 -2.64 20.10
N LEU A 41 0.91 -3.39 19.02
CA LEU A 41 1.35 -3.08 17.68
C LEU A 41 0.12 -2.87 16.80
N TYR A 42 0.10 -1.76 16.09
CA TYR A 42 -1.03 -1.38 15.26
C TYR A 42 -0.75 -1.68 13.79
N SER A 43 -1.79 -2.09 13.10
CA SER A 43 -1.74 -2.30 11.65
C SER A 43 -2.96 -1.70 10.95
N ALA A 44 -2.78 -1.36 9.68
CA ALA A 44 -3.87 -0.91 8.84
C ALA A 44 -3.65 -1.46 7.43
N THR A 45 -4.69 -2.04 6.84
CA THR A 45 -4.65 -2.54 5.47
C THR A 45 -5.60 -1.76 4.60
N VAL A 46 -5.08 -1.15 3.56
CA VAL A 46 -5.84 -0.45 2.52
C VAL A 46 -6.07 -1.40 1.37
N ILE A 47 -7.33 -1.74 1.11
CA ILE A 47 -7.74 -2.62 0.03
C ILE A 47 -8.49 -1.80 -1.02
N PRO A 48 -7.92 -1.57 -2.22
CA PRO A 48 -8.64 -0.95 -3.32
C PRO A 48 -9.60 -1.96 -3.99
N ASN A 49 -10.51 -1.47 -4.80
CA ASN A 49 -11.30 -2.32 -5.69
C ASN A 49 -10.42 -2.93 -6.81
N ARG A 50 -9.47 -2.15 -7.29
CA ARG A 50 -8.45 -2.54 -8.26
C ARG A 50 -7.13 -1.90 -7.89
N GLY A 51 -6.05 -2.68 -7.91
CA GLY A 51 -4.70 -2.19 -7.69
C GLY A 51 -3.99 -2.80 -6.49
N ALA A 52 -2.85 -2.23 -6.14
CA ALA A 52 -1.98 -2.69 -5.08
C ALA A 52 -2.57 -2.45 -3.69
N TRP A 53 -2.43 -3.44 -2.82
CA TRP A 53 -2.73 -3.29 -1.40
C TRP A 53 -1.62 -2.52 -0.70
N LEU A 54 -2.00 -1.70 0.28
CA LEU A 54 -1.08 -1.05 1.20
C LEU A 54 -1.31 -1.61 2.60
N GLU A 55 -0.28 -2.23 3.15
CA GLU A 55 -0.32 -2.81 4.50
C GLU A 55 0.64 -2.01 5.39
N TYR A 56 0.08 -1.26 6.31
CA TYR A 56 0.81 -0.47 7.29
C TYR A 56 0.97 -1.25 8.59
N GLU A 57 2.13 -1.18 9.20
CA GLU A 57 2.41 -1.81 10.50
C GLU A 57 3.34 -0.94 11.35
N THR A 58 3.19 -1.01 12.67
CA THR A 58 4.18 -0.49 13.64
C THR A 58 5.04 -1.62 14.13
N ASP A 59 6.31 -1.33 14.43
CA ASP A 59 7.17 -2.28 15.13
C ASP A 59 7.33 -1.92 16.63
N SER A 60 8.06 -2.75 17.36
CA SER A 60 8.31 -2.54 18.80
C SER A 60 9.12 -1.27 19.10
N ASN A 61 9.79 -0.70 18.12
CA ASN A 61 10.54 0.55 18.21
C ASN A 61 9.73 1.80 17.81
N ASP A 62 8.43 1.66 17.66
CA ASP A 62 7.50 2.72 17.22
C ASP A 62 7.78 3.25 15.80
N ILE A 63 8.41 2.45 14.95
CA ILE A 63 8.64 2.80 13.55
C ILE A 63 7.46 2.34 12.72
N TYR A 64 6.95 3.23 11.87
CA TYR A 64 5.93 2.90 10.89
C TYR A 64 6.55 2.29 9.63
N TYR A 65 6.04 1.13 9.24
CA TYR A 65 6.38 0.45 8.00
C TYR A 65 5.18 0.34 7.08
N VAL A 66 5.47 0.21 5.80
CA VAL A 66 4.47 -0.10 4.77
C VAL A 66 4.97 -1.21 3.85
N ARG A 67 4.06 -2.09 3.44
CA ARG A 67 4.25 -3.03 2.33
C ARG A 67 3.36 -2.60 1.19
N VAL A 68 3.92 -2.55 0.01
CA VAL A 68 3.19 -2.32 -1.23
C VAL A 68 3.05 -3.65 -1.95
N ASP A 69 1.81 -4.13 -2.09
CA ASP A 69 1.48 -5.33 -2.87
C ASP A 69 2.34 -6.56 -2.55
N ARG A 70 2.42 -6.95 -1.28
CA ARG A 70 3.18 -8.12 -0.77
C ARG A 70 4.70 -8.03 -0.91
N THR A 71 5.26 -6.88 -1.20
CA THR A 71 6.70 -6.68 -1.24
C THR A 71 7.30 -6.63 0.17
N ARG A 72 8.62 -6.52 0.26
CA ARG A 72 9.30 -6.30 1.54
C ARG A 72 8.92 -4.93 2.10
N LYS A 73 8.74 -4.86 3.42
CA LYS A 73 8.39 -3.61 4.10
C LYS A 73 9.47 -2.55 3.97
N VAL A 74 9.04 -1.31 3.89
CA VAL A 74 9.88 -0.11 3.93
C VAL A 74 9.35 0.83 5.00
N PRO A 75 10.16 1.74 5.55
CA PRO A 75 9.64 2.83 6.38
C PRO A 75 8.57 3.62 5.63
N VAL A 76 7.51 4.01 6.31
CA VAL A 76 6.40 4.74 5.67
C VAL A 76 6.84 6.06 5.06
N THR A 77 7.89 6.68 5.62
CA THR A 77 8.49 7.92 5.11
C THR A 77 9.03 7.77 3.68
N VAL A 78 9.54 6.60 3.32
CA VAL A 78 9.96 6.29 1.94
C VAL A 78 8.77 6.37 0.97
N LEU A 79 7.63 5.80 1.33
CA LEU A 79 6.40 5.89 0.52
C LEU A 79 5.91 7.34 0.45
N ILE A 80 5.89 8.06 1.56
CA ILE A 80 5.45 9.47 1.62
C ILE A 80 6.30 10.33 0.68
N ARG A 81 7.62 10.16 0.69
CA ARG A 81 8.52 10.87 -0.22
C ARG A 81 8.27 10.51 -1.68
N ALA A 82 8.09 9.22 -1.96
CA ALA A 82 7.81 8.74 -3.32
C ALA A 82 6.47 9.24 -3.87
N LEU A 83 5.53 9.61 -3.01
CA LEU A 83 4.24 10.21 -3.39
C LEU A 83 4.29 11.73 -3.53
N GLY A 84 5.44 12.38 -3.30
CA GLY A 84 5.66 13.79 -3.58
C GLY A 84 5.99 14.67 -2.38
N VAL A 85 5.96 14.15 -1.14
CA VAL A 85 6.36 14.88 0.08
C VAL A 85 7.83 14.55 0.38
N GLY A 86 8.76 15.31 -0.21
CA GLY A 86 10.17 14.90 -0.33
C GLY A 86 11.02 15.12 0.91
N THR A 87 10.91 16.24 1.59
CA THR A 87 11.79 16.62 2.69
C THR A 87 11.24 16.22 4.06
N ASN A 88 12.11 16.11 5.06
CA ASN A 88 11.68 15.86 6.44
C ASN A 88 10.76 16.97 6.94
N GLN A 89 11.04 18.22 6.60
CA GLN A 89 10.23 19.35 7.03
C GLN A 89 8.80 19.27 6.45
N GLU A 90 8.67 18.96 5.17
CA GLU A 90 7.36 18.79 4.52
C GLU A 90 6.56 17.65 5.18
N ILE A 91 7.21 16.55 5.57
CA ILE A 91 6.56 15.44 6.28
C ILE A 91 6.08 15.90 7.66
N ILE A 92 6.91 16.63 8.40
CA ILE A 92 6.55 17.17 9.72
C ILE A 92 5.41 18.21 9.58
N ASP A 93 5.45 19.05 8.58
CA ASP A 93 4.40 20.06 8.31
C ASP A 93 3.05 19.39 8.00
N LEU A 94 3.07 18.22 7.32
CA LEU A 94 1.88 17.46 6.96
C LEU A 94 1.28 16.68 8.13
N PHE A 95 2.12 15.98 8.91
CA PHE A 95 1.70 15.07 9.98
C PHE A 95 1.80 15.66 11.38
N GLY A 96 2.49 16.79 11.54
CA GLY A 96 2.88 17.32 12.84
C GLY A 96 4.05 16.51 13.46
N GLU A 97 4.44 16.88 14.66
CA GLU A 97 5.48 16.18 15.44
C GLU A 97 4.90 14.91 16.12
N GLU A 98 4.28 14.05 15.33
CA GLU A 98 3.73 12.79 15.84
C GLU A 98 4.89 11.86 16.23
N PRO A 99 4.91 11.29 17.47
CA PRO A 99 6.07 10.57 18.00
C PRO A 99 6.57 9.42 17.12
N LYS A 100 5.68 8.66 16.52
CA LYS A 100 6.05 7.52 15.66
C LYS A 100 6.57 7.97 14.29
N ILE A 101 6.06 9.08 13.75
CA ILE A 101 6.61 9.71 12.54
C ILE A 101 8.02 10.24 12.84
N MET A 102 8.21 10.91 13.96
CA MET A 102 9.52 11.41 14.36
C MET A 102 10.51 10.27 14.60
N ALA A 103 10.10 9.19 15.25
CA ALA A 103 10.89 7.98 15.42
C ALA A 103 11.29 7.34 14.09
N THR A 104 10.37 7.30 13.12
CA THR A 104 10.63 6.75 11.78
C THR A 104 11.63 7.62 11.02
N LEU A 105 11.49 8.95 11.06
CA LEU A 105 12.42 9.90 10.43
C LEU A 105 13.81 9.84 11.03
N SER A 106 13.93 9.65 12.35
CA SER A 106 15.21 9.56 13.06
C SER A 106 15.86 8.17 12.97
N SER A 107 15.16 7.21 12.43
CA SER A 107 15.59 5.83 12.33
C SER A 107 16.63 5.67 11.22
N ASN A 108 17.64 4.82 11.45
CA ASN A 108 18.59 4.39 10.41
C ASN A 108 17.98 3.43 9.38
N LYS A 109 16.71 3.11 9.48
CA LYS A 109 15.97 2.29 8.52
C LYS A 109 15.51 3.08 7.31
N ASP A 110 15.26 4.38 7.48
CA ASP A 110 15.00 5.29 6.38
C ASP A 110 16.30 5.93 5.91
N VAL A 111 16.76 5.50 4.74
CA VAL A 111 17.98 6.03 4.09
C VAL A 111 17.63 7.06 3.02
N SER A 112 16.35 7.39 2.85
CA SER A 112 15.90 8.40 1.91
C SER A 112 15.87 9.80 2.56
N ASP A 113 16.11 10.82 1.77
CA ASP A 113 16.16 12.22 2.21
C ASP A 113 15.43 13.18 1.25
N SER A 114 14.99 12.68 0.10
CA SER A 114 14.40 13.45 -0.98
C SER A 114 13.35 12.64 -1.74
N TYR A 115 12.60 13.33 -2.61
CA TYR A 115 11.65 12.69 -3.52
C TYR A 115 12.32 11.61 -4.39
N GLN A 116 13.45 11.94 -5.00
CA GLN A 116 14.16 11.01 -5.89
C GLN A 116 14.69 9.80 -5.13
N SER A 117 15.30 10.00 -3.97
CA SER A 117 15.79 8.88 -3.15
C SER A 117 14.65 8.01 -2.63
N GLY A 118 13.52 8.60 -2.26
CA GLY A 118 12.32 7.87 -1.88
C GLY A 118 11.77 7.01 -3.01
N LEU A 119 11.69 7.56 -4.23
CA LEU A 119 11.29 6.81 -5.43
C LEU A 119 12.20 5.60 -5.67
N LEU A 120 13.51 5.79 -5.63
CA LEU A 120 14.48 4.73 -5.90
C LEU A 120 14.45 3.64 -4.82
N GLU A 121 14.34 4.01 -3.55
CA GLU A 121 14.24 3.04 -2.46
C GLU A 121 12.95 2.20 -2.55
N LEU A 122 11.83 2.82 -2.89
CA LEU A 122 10.58 2.10 -3.09
C LEU A 122 10.66 1.20 -4.33
N TYR A 123 11.24 1.68 -5.42
CA TYR A 123 11.44 0.92 -6.66
C TYR A 123 12.28 -0.35 -6.45
N LYS A 124 13.37 -0.27 -5.68
CA LYS A 124 14.18 -1.44 -5.30
C LYS A 124 13.38 -2.55 -4.63
N LYS A 125 12.32 -2.19 -3.90
CA LYS A 125 11.48 -3.18 -3.20
C LYS A 125 10.41 -3.77 -4.11
N ILE A 126 9.87 -2.97 -5.01
CA ILE A 126 8.82 -3.41 -5.95
C ILE A 126 9.43 -4.23 -7.09
N ARG A 127 10.59 -3.80 -7.59
CA ARG A 127 11.32 -4.46 -8.70
C ARG A 127 12.78 -4.70 -8.37
N PRO A 128 13.06 -5.69 -7.51
CA PRO A 128 14.44 -6.01 -7.15
C PRO A 128 15.24 -6.50 -8.37
N GLY A 129 16.47 -6.01 -8.49
CA GLY A 129 17.38 -6.42 -9.57
C GLY A 129 17.27 -5.62 -10.87
N GLU A 130 16.29 -4.73 -11.01
CA GLU A 130 16.24 -3.82 -12.16
C GLU A 130 17.17 -2.61 -11.99
N PRO A 131 17.70 -2.05 -13.11
CA PRO A 131 18.50 -0.82 -13.06
C PRO A 131 17.71 0.33 -12.44
N LEU A 132 18.38 1.11 -11.59
CA LEU A 132 17.76 2.23 -10.90
C LEU A 132 17.81 3.48 -11.78
N ALA A 133 16.63 3.96 -12.20
CA ALA A 133 16.44 5.22 -12.88
C ALA A 133 15.24 5.96 -12.29
N VAL A 134 15.38 7.26 -12.05
CA VAL A 134 14.33 8.08 -11.44
C VAL A 134 13.08 8.09 -12.32
N GLU A 135 13.24 8.28 -13.63
CA GLU A 135 12.10 8.30 -14.57
C GLU A 135 11.32 6.99 -14.58
N SER A 136 12.02 5.85 -14.51
CA SER A 136 11.38 4.52 -14.46
C SER A 136 10.65 4.32 -13.15
N ALA A 137 11.23 4.74 -12.04
CA ALA A 137 10.61 4.68 -10.72
C ALA A 137 9.37 5.57 -10.64
N GLU A 138 9.46 6.79 -11.10
CA GLU A 138 8.34 7.74 -11.15
C GLU A 138 7.20 7.22 -12.02
N SER A 139 7.52 6.72 -13.21
CA SER A 139 6.53 6.12 -14.11
C SER A 139 5.82 4.93 -13.48
N LEU A 140 6.55 4.05 -12.80
CA LEU A 140 5.97 2.90 -12.11
C LEU A 140 5.03 3.32 -10.98
N ILE A 141 5.46 4.23 -10.11
CA ILE A 141 4.67 4.68 -8.95
C ILE A 141 3.42 5.43 -9.43
N ASN A 142 3.55 6.30 -10.43
CA ASN A 142 2.41 7.01 -11.01
C ASN A 142 1.40 6.03 -11.64
N ALA A 143 1.88 5.04 -12.38
CA ALA A 143 0.99 4.02 -12.94
C ALA A 143 0.31 3.16 -11.86
N MET A 144 1.00 2.88 -10.76
CA MET A 144 0.50 2.02 -9.69
C MET A 144 -0.60 2.68 -8.85
N PHE A 145 -0.51 3.99 -8.59
CA PHE A 145 -1.42 4.69 -7.66
C PHE A 145 -2.29 5.77 -8.30
N PHE A 146 -1.90 6.32 -9.44
CA PHE A 146 -2.55 7.48 -10.07
C PHE A 146 -3.13 7.20 -11.47
N ASP A 147 -2.89 6.04 -12.06
CA ASP A 147 -3.58 5.64 -13.29
C ASP A 147 -4.95 5.01 -12.95
N PRO A 148 -6.07 5.64 -13.32
CA PRO A 148 -7.42 5.12 -13.03
C PRO A 148 -7.69 3.71 -13.59
N ARG A 149 -6.94 3.29 -14.60
CA ARG A 149 -7.05 1.94 -15.18
C ARG A 149 -6.38 0.89 -14.32
N ARG A 150 -5.43 1.29 -13.45
CA ARG A 150 -4.63 0.39 -12.61
C ARG A 150 -4.94 0.47 -11.14
N TYR A 151 -5.47 1.60 -10.68
CA TYR A 151 -5.84 1.81 -9.28
C TYR A 151 -7.18 2.51 -9.16
N ASP A 152 -8.10 1.91 -8.43
CA ASP A 152 -9.41 2.49 -8.17
C ASP A 152 -9.99 1.97 -6.85
N LEU A 153 -10.48 2.87 -6.01
CA LEU A 153 -11.22 2.52 -4.79
C LEU A 153 -12.68 2.15 -5.09
N ALA A 154 -13.20 2.54 -6.24
CA ALA A 154 -14.62 2.51 -6.60
C ALA A 154 -15.49 3.24 -5.57
N LYS A 155 -16.80 3.31 -5.83
CA LYS A 155 -17.76 4.02 -4.96
C LYS A 155 -17.79 3.45 -3.54
N VAL A 156 -17.81 2.12 -3.42
CA VAL A 156 -17.86 1.44 -2.11
C VAL A 156 -16.60 1.70 -1.29
N GLY A 157 -15.42 1.58 -1.91
CA GLY A 157 -14.15 1.87 -1.26
C GLY A 157 -14.08 3.32 -0.81
N ARG A 158 -14.40 4.27 -1.69
CA ARG A 158 -14.43 5.70 -1.37
C ARG A 158 -15.38 6.02 -0.23
N TYR A 159 -16.59 5.48 -0.25
CA TYR A 159 -17.54 5.65 0.84
C TYR A 159 -17.00 5.15 2.19
N LYS A 160 -16.41 3.94 2.21
CA LYS A 160 -15.84 3.38 3.43
C LYS A 160 -14.65 4.16 3.95
N PHE A 161 -13.77 4.64 3.06
CA PHE A 161 -12.67 5.53 3.42
C PHE A 161 -13.18 6.84 4.02
N ASN A 162 -14.10 7.51 3.34
CA ASN A 162 -14.68 8.77 3.81
C ASN A 162 -15.30 8.59 5.20
N LYS A 163 -16.05 7.52 5.42
CA LYS A 163 -16.69 7.23 6.70
C LYS A 163 -15.67 6.98 7.83
N LYS A 164 -14.66 6.15 7.57
CA LYS A 164 -13.66 5.79 8.60
C LYS A 164 -12.67 6.89 8.92
N LEU A 165 -12.31 7.70 7.95
CA LEU A 165 -11.29 8.76 8.08
C LEU A 165 -11.91 10.16 8.19
N ALA A 166 -13.24 10.26 8.31
CA ALA A 166 -13.98 11.52 8.33
C ALA A 166 -13.66 12.46 7.15
N LEU A 167 -13.44 11.89 5.97
CA LEU A 167 -13.14 12.62 4.76
C LEU A 167 -14.43 13.08 4.07
N LYS A 168 -14.36 14.17 3.29
CA LYS A 168 -15.46 14.73 2.51
C LYS A 168 -15.24 14.63 1.00
N ASN A 169 -14.43 13.69 0.55
CA ASN A 169 -14.16 13.50 -0.86
C ASN A 169 -15.42 13.04 -1.61
N ARG A 170 -15.54 13.43 -2.88
CA ARG A 170 -16.63 12.98 -3.75
C ARG A 170 -16.58 11.45 -3.91
N ILE A 171 -17.76 10.83 -3.89
CA ILE A 171 -17.95 9.38 -4.07
C ILE A 171 -18.22 9.08 -5.56
#